data_d7d8ff844d8b462f7e4ebcd9e8c13f75
#
_entry.id   d7d8ff844d8b462f7e4ebcd9e8c13f75
#
_cell.length_a   1.000
_cell.length_b   1.000
_cell.length_c   1.000
_cell.angle_alpha   90.00
_cell.angle_beta   90.00
_cell.angle_gamma   90.00
#
_symmetry.space_group_name_H-M   'P 1'
#
loop_
_entity.id
_entity.type
_entity.pdbx_description
1 polymer ?
#
loop_
_entity_poly.entity_id
_entity_poly.type
_entity_poly.pdbx_seq_one_letter_code
_entity_poly.pdbx_strand_id
1 'polypeptide(L)'
;MSEELQQKLRDQLWEVANRLRGNMSASDFMYFTLGFIFYKYLSEKIEAYANNALVDDGVSFKDLWNMEDEDAVELQEELKKQCLEGVGYFIEPIYLFSSVIDRIKRKENILPILERSLKRIEDSTLGHDSEEDFGGLFSDIDLASPKLGKTADDKNTPVSYTHLTLPTTP
;
A
#
# COMPACT_ATOMS: atom_id res chain seq x y z
N MET A 1 -4.89 -18.62 -13.61
CA MET A 1 -4.22 -18.86 -12.32
C MET A 1 -4.23 -20.36 -12.10
N SER A 2 -3.09 -21.02 -11.85
CA SER A 2 -3.07 -22.49 -11.68
C SER A 2 -3.80 -22.90 -10.40
N GLU A 3 -4.39 -24.11 -10.40
CA GLU A 3 -5.09 -24.66 -9.22
C GLU A 3 -4.17 -24.71 -7.98
N GLU A 4 -2.89 -25.03 -8.19
CA GLU A 4 -1.87 -25.03 -7.12
C GLU A 4 -1.69 -23.65 -6.49
N LEU A 5 -1.68 -22.58 -7.30
CA LEU A 5 -1.54 -21.21 -6.80
C LEU A 5 -2.79 -20.78 -6.01
N GLN A 6 -3.97 -21.18 -6.49
CA GLN A 6 -5.23 -20.92 -5.78
C GLN A 6 -5.29 -21.66 -4.44
N GLN A 7 -4.84 -22.91 -4.41
CA GLN A 7 -4.82 -23.70 -3.19
C GLN A 7 -3.83 -23.09 -2.18
N LYS A 8 -2.61 -22.74 -2.61
CA LYS A 8 -1.60 -22.08 -1.78
C LYS A 8 -2.11 -20.75 -1.21
N LEU A 9 -2.78 -19.94 -2.03
CA LEU A 9 -3.41 -18.69 -1.58
C LEU A 9 -4.48 -18.96 -0.52
N ARG A 10 -5.32 -19.95 -0.72
CA ARG A 10 -6.37 -20.38 0.20
C ARG A 10 -5.79 -20.80 1.56
N ASP A 11 -4.76 -21.63 1.53
CA ASP A 11 -4.10 -22.14 2.74
C ASP A 11 -3.43 -21.01 3.55
N GLN A 12 -2.78 -20.09 2.86
CA GLN A 12 -2.16 -18.93 3.49
C GLN A 12 -3.19 -17.95 4.08
N LEU A 13 -4.27 -17.67 3.37
CA LEU A 13 -5.38 -16.86 3.89
C LEU A 13 -6.03 -17.53 5.11
N TRP A 14 -6.16 -18.85 5.08
CA TRP A 14 -6.69 -19.61 6.21
C TRP A 14 -5.78 -19.56 7.44
N GLU A 15 -4.46 -19.64 7.24
CA GLU A 15 -3.49 -19.50 8.34
C GLU A 15 -3.55 -18.11 8.98
N VAL A 16 -3.60 -17.04 8.19
CA VAL A 16 -3.78 -15.67 8.69
C VAL A 16 -5.10 -15.52 9.43
N ALA A 17 -6.20 -16.02 8.86
CA ALA A 17 -7.52 -16.00 9.48
C ALA A 17 -7.52 -16.74 10.83
N ASN A 18 -6.83 -17.86 10.93
CA ASN A 18 -6.72 -18.62 12.19
C ASN A 18 -5.92 -17.88 13.26
N ARG A 19 -4.85 -17.19 12.89
CA ARG A 19 -4.05 -16.38 13.84
C ARG A 19 -4.85 -15.20 14.38
N LEU A 20 -5.69 -14.60 13.56
CA LEU A 20 -6.52 -13.43 13.93
C LEU A 20 -7.87 -13.82 14.53
N ARG A 21 -8.32 -15.06 14.36
CA ARG A 21 -9.65 -15.56 14.78
C ARG A 21 -9.94 -15.39 16.27
N GLY A 22 -8.92 -15.34 17.12
CA GLY A 22 -9.11 -15.14 18.56
C GLY A 22 -9.39 -13.69 18.98
N ASN A 23 -9.08 -12.73 18.10
CA ASN A 23 -9.07 -11.31 18.43
C ASN A 23 -9.98 -10.45 17.54
N MET A 24 -10.43 -10.98 16.38
CA MET A 24 -11.10 -10.22 15.34
C MET A 24 -12.34 -10.97 14.83
N SER A 25 -13.44 -10.26 14.56
CA SER A 25 -14.60 -10.87 13.90
C SER A 25 -14.28 -11.21 12.43
N ALA A 26 -15.07 -12.12 11.83
CA ALA A 26 -14.90 -12.46 10.41
C ALA A 26 -15.08 -11.23 9.50
N SER A 27 -16.00 -10.33 9.86
CA SER A 27 -16.25 -9.09 9.12
C SER A 27 -15.06 -8.13 9.22
N ASP A 28 -14.54 -7.89 10.44
CA ASP A 28 -13.37 -7.03 10.65
C ASP A 28 -12.16 -7.55 9.85
N PHE A 29 -11.94 -8.87 9.89
CA PHE A 29 -10.86 -9.51 9.13
C PHE A 29 -11.03 -9.31 7.61
N MET A 30 -12.26 -9.45 7.10
CA MET A 30 -12.55 -9.25 5.69
C MET A 30 -12.26 -7.82 5.25
N TYR A 31 -12.75 -6.82 5.98
CA TYR A 31 -12.52 -5.40 5.67
C TYR A 31 -11.04 -5.04 5.74
N PHE A 32 -10.34 -5.51 6.76
CA PHE A 32 -8.91 -5.33 6.90
C PHE A 32 -8.13 -5.90 5.72
N THR A 33 -8.40 -7.17 5.37
CA THR A 33 -7.73 -7.86 4.26
C THR A 33 -8.01 -7.17 2.92
N LEU A 34 -9.28 -6.82 2.67
CA LEU A 34 -9.69 -6.14 1.44
C LEU A 34 -9.01 -4.77 1.29
N GLY A 35 -8.96 -3.98 2.37
CA GLY A 35 -8.28 -2.70 2.35
C GLY A 35 -6.79 -2.81 2.07
N PHE A 36 -6.11 -3.85 2.61
CA PHE A 36 -4.70 -4.10 2.30
C PHE A 36 -4.47 -4.57 0.86
N ILE A 37 -5.34 -5.41 0.33
CA ILE A 37 -5.30 -5.81 -1.08
C ILE A 37 -5.43 -4.57 -1.96
N PHE A 38 -6.34 -3.68 -1.61
CA PHE A 38 -6.58 -2.46 -2.37
C PHE A 38 -5.39 -1.49 -2.27
N TYR A 39 -4.86 -1.28 -1.06
CA TYR A 39 -3.65 -0.48 -0.85
C TYR A 39 -2.46 -1.02 -1.67
N LYS A 40 -2.24 -2.35 -1.66
CA LYS A 40 -1.21 -2.98 -2.48
C LYS A 40 -1.42 -2.69 -3.96
N TYR A 41 -2.64 -2.89 -4.46
CA TYR A 41 -2.98 -2.64 -5.86
C TYR A 41 -2.71 -1.19 -6.27
N LEU A 42 -3.19 -0.22 -5.49
CA LEU A 42 -2.96 1.21 -5.75
C LEU A 42 -1.47 1.54 -5.75
N SER A 43 -0.74 0.99 -4.78
CA SER A 43 0.70 1.19 -4.63
C SER A 43 1.50 0.67 -5.83
N GLU A 44 1.21 -0.55 -6.30
CA GLU A 44 1.86 -1.15 -7.47
C GLU A 44 1.48 -0.40 -8.76
N LYS A 45 0.22 0.00 -8.89
CA LYS A 45 -0.26 0.74 -10.05
C LYS A 45 0.44 2.08 -10.22
N ILE A 46 0.57 2.87 -9.13
CA ILE A 46 1.23 4.17 -9.21
C ILE A 46 2.74 4.03 -9.40
N GLU A 47 3.39 3.06 -8.74
CA GLU A 47 4.83 2.80 -8.91
C GLU A 47 5.15 2.45 -10.37
N ALA A 48 4.33 1.60 -11.00
CA ALA A 48 4.46 1.26 -12.42
C ALA A 48 4.21 2.47 -13.33
N TYR A 49 3.17 3.27 -13.06
CA TYR A 49 2.85 4.46 -13.84
C TYR A 49 3.98 5.49 -13.76
N ALA A 50 4.46 5.81 -12.56
CA ALA A 50 5.52 6.77 -12.33
C ALA A 50 6.85 6.33 -12.98
N ASN A 51 7.25 5.06 -12.83
CA ASN A 51 8.46 4.56 -13.49
C ASN A 51 8.35 4.58 -15.01
N ASN A 52 7.15 4.34 -15.57
CA ASN A 52 6.94 4.43 -17.01
C ASN A 52 7.03 5.88 -17.50
N ALA A 53 6.51 6.84 -16.75
CA ALA A 53 6.61 8.28 -17.07
C ALA A 53 8.06 8.78 -17.04
N LEU A 54 8.92 8.18 -16.20
CA LEU A 54 10.33 8.56 -16.03
C LEU A 54 11.31 7.80 -16.93
N VAL A 55 10.82 6.96 -17.85
CA VAL A 55 11.70 6.13 -18.70
C VAL A 55 12.69 6.98 -19.49
N ASP A 56 12.27 8.09 -20.04
CA ASP A 56 13.11 8.98 -20.85
C ASP A 56 14.10 9.79 -20.00
N ASP A 57 13.78 10.01 -18.73
CA ASP A 57 14.64 10.71 -17.75
C ASP A 57 15.72 9.78 -17.17
N GLY A 58 15.59 8.46 -17.36
CA GLY A 58 16.57 7.47 -16.93
C GLY A 58 16.72 7.34 -15.41
N VAL A 59 15.71 7.77 -14.66
CA VAL A 59 15.68 7.71 -13.19
C VAL A 59 14.46 6.91 -12.72
N SER A 60 14.61 6.15 -11.62
CA SER A 60 13.45 5.47 -11.03
C SER A 60 12.64 6.41 -10.13
N PHE A 61 11.35 6.09 -9.94
CA PHE A 61 10.48 6.85 -9.06
C PHE A 61 11.04 6.99 -7.64
N LYS A 62 11.62 5.92 -7.09
CA LYS A 62 12.25 5.93 -5.76
C LYS A 62 13.54 6.75 -5.71
N ASP A 63 14.36 6.65 -6.75
CA ASP A 63 15.63 7.38 -6.80
C ASP A 63 15.39 8.88 -6.96
N LEU A 64 14.43 9.27 -7.80
CA LEU A 64 14.06 10.68 -7.97
C LEU A 64 13.66 11.34 -6.65
N TRP A 65 12.92 10.63 -5.79
CA TRP A 65 12.51 11.16 -4.47
C TRP A 65 13.63 11.26 -3.44
N ASN A 66 14.82 10.73 -3.72
CA ASN A 66 16.02 10.88 -2.90
C ASN A 66 16.93 12.01 -3.39
N MET A 67 16.58 12.67 -4.50
CA MET A 67 17.30 13.80 -5.06
C MET A 67 16.73 15.11 -4.52
N GLU A 68 17.60 16.09 -4.23
CA GLU A 68 17.23 17.36 -3.62
C GLU A 68 17.66 18.58 -4.47
N ASP A 69 18.25 18.35 -5.65
CA ASP A 69 18.61 19.43 -6.58
C ASP A 69 17.34 20.05 -7.22
N GLU A 70 17.49 21.26 -7.73
CA GLU A 70 16.37 22.07 -8.24
C GLU A 70 15.65 21.39 -9.41
N ASP A 71 16.41 20.77 -10.34
CA ASP A 71 15.86 20.06 -11.48
C ASP A 71 15.06 18.82 -11.06
N ALA A 72 15.55 18.08 -10.04
CA ALA A 72 14.84 16.93 -9.50
C ALA A 72 13.53 17.33 -8.79
N VAL A 73 13.52 18.43 -8.07
CA VAL A 73 12.31 18.95 -7.41
C VAL A 73 11.26 19.36 -8.44
N GLU A 74 11.66 20.02 -9.53
CA GLU A 74 10.75 20.36 -10.63
C GLU A 74 10.15 19.10 -11.28
N LEU A 75 10.98 18.08 -11.54
CA LEU A 75 10.54 16.81 -12.10
C LEU A 75 9.61 16.04 -11.13
N GLN A 76 9.86 16.09 -9.81
CA GLN A 76 8.95 15.50 -8.80
C GLN A 76 7.56 16.14 -8.84
N GLU A 77 7.47 17.47 -8.93
CA GLU A 77 6.17 18.16 -8.98
C GLU A 77 5.43 17.89 -10.29
N GLU A 78 6.14 17.86 -11.42
CA GLU A 78 5.55 17.50 -12.71
C GLU A 78 5.03 16.06 -12.71
N LEU A 79 5.81 15.10 -12.22
CA LEU A 79 5.40 13.70 -12.11
C LEU A 79 4.16 13.54 -11.21
N LYS A 80 4.13 14.25 -10.08
CA LYS A 80 2.97 14.22 -9.18
C LYS A 80 1.71 14.71 -9.89
N LYS A 81 1.79 15.78 -10.65
CA LYS A 81 0.69 16.29 -11.46
C LYS A 81 0.24 15.27 -12.50
N GLN A 82 1.17 14.67 -13.25
CA GLN A 82 0.86 13.62 -14.22
C GLN A 82 0.18 12.40 -13.56
N CYS A 83 0.60 12.00 -12.36
CA CYS A 83 -0.05 10.92 -11.62
C CYS A 83 -1.49 11.27 -11.25
N LEU A 84 -1.74 12.48 -10.74
CA LEU A 84 -3.09 12.93 -10.40
C LEU A 84 -4.01 13.00 -11.62
N GLU A 85 -3.51 13.47 -12.75
CA GLU A 85 -4.26 13.53 -14.01
C GLU A 85 -4.47 12.14 -14.64
N GLY A 86 -3.46 11.25 -14.58
CA GLY A 86 -3.47 9.96 -15.26
C GLY A 86 -4.10 8.81 -14.50
N VAL A 87 -3.88 8.74 -13.18
CA VAL A 87 -4.39 7.65 -12.31
C VAL A 87 -5.33 8.14 -11.20
N GLY A 88 -5.43 9.44 -10.98
CA GLY A 88 -6.38 10.07 -10.07
C GLY A 88 -5.89 10.22 -8.62
N TYR A 89 -4.70 9.76 -8.27
CA TYR A 89 -4.13 9.86 -6.93
C TYR A 89 -2.61 9.85 -6.99
N PHE A 90 -1.97 10.17 -5.84
CA PHE A 90 -0.52 10.13 -5.68
C PHE A 90 -0.11 9.46 -4.37
N ILE A 91 0.96 8.67 -4.42
CA ILE A 91 1.60 8.04 -3.26
C ILE A 91 3.11 8.30 -3.37
N GLU A 92 3.69 9.00 -2.41
CA GLU A 92 5.14 9.19 -2.33
C GLU A 92 5.86 7.83 -2.14
N PRO A 93 7.08 7.63 -2.68
CA PRO A 93 7.80 6.35 -2.61
C PRO A 93 7.95 5.76 -1.20
N ILE A 94 8.11 6.60 -0.17
CA ILE A 94 8.22 6.15 1.22
C ILE A 94 6.94 5.46 1.75
N TYR A 95 5.79 5.78 1.14
CA TYR A 95 4.48 5.25 1.49
C TYR A 95 4.00 4.14 0.55
N LEU A 96 4.82 3.69 -0.40
CA LEU A 96 4.51 2.55 -1.25
C LEU A 96 4.46 1.25 -0.43
N PHE A 97 3.61 0.34 -0.84
CA PHE A 97 3.48 -0.98 -0.22
C PHE A 97 4.83 -1.72 -0.18
N SER A 98 5.63 -1.66 -1.25
CA SER A 98 6.97 -2.21 -1.34
C SER A 98 7.90 -1.64 -0.26
N SER A 99 7.85 -0.34 0.00
CA SER A 99 8.64 0.33 1.05
C SER A 99 8.20 -0.07 2.47
N VAL A 100 6.91 -0.27 2.68
CA VAL A 100 6.36 -0.79 3.95
C VAL A 100 6.83 -2.23 4.20
N ILE A 101 6.81 -3.08 3.18
CA ILE A 101 7.30 -4.47 3.27
C ILE A 101 8.79 -4.53 3.64
N ASP A 102 9.62 -3.66 3.06
CA ASP A 102 11.04 -3.60 3.40
C ASP A 102 11.29 -3.18 4.85
N ARG A 103 10.44 -2.33 5.42
CA ARG A 103 10.47 -1.99 6.85
C ARG A 103 10.07 -3.17 7.74
N ILE A 104 9.08 -3.97 7.32
CA ILE A 104 8.70 -5.21 8.02
C ILE A 104 9.89 -6.19 8.07
N LYS A 105 10.59 -6.39 6.96
CA LYS A 105 11.78 -7.25 6.89
C LYS A 105 12.88 -6.78 7.86
N ARG A 106 12.99 -5.47 8.08
CA ARG A 106 13.91 -4.85 9.06
C ARG A 106 13.37 -4.83 10.49
N LYS A 107 12.18 -5.40 10.74
CA LYS A 107 11.50 -5.45 12.04
C LYS A 107 11.19 -4.05 12.63
N GLU A 108 10.98 -3.08 11.77
CA GLU A 108 10.54 -1.74 12.17
C GLU A 108 9.07 -1.74 12.56
N ASN A 109 8.65 -0.81 13.43
CA ASN A 109 7.24 -0.58 13.69
C ASN A 109 6.59 0.15 12.51
N ILE A 110 5.75 -0.56 11.76
CA ILE A 110 5.13 -0.04 10.53
C ILE A 110 3.81 0.69 10.76
N LEU A 111 3.18 0.56 11.91
CA LEU A 111 1.84 1.12 12.13
C LEU A 111 1.72 2.60 11.81
N PRO A 112 2.63 3.48 12.30
CA PRO A 112 2.52 4.91 12.00
C PRO A 112 2.69 5.24 10.53
N ILE A 113 3.55 4.48 9.83
CA ILE A 113 3.77 4.72 8.40
C ILE A 113 2.62 4.20 7.56
N LEU A 114 2.06 3.05 7.94
CA LEU A 114 0.92 2.45 7.27
C LEU A 114 -0.33 3.34 7.38
N GLU A 115 -0.62 3.86 8.57
CA GLU A 115 -1.69 4.82 8.81
C GLU A 115 -1.54 6.07 7.93
N ARG A 116 -0.32 6.61 7.85
CA ARG A 116 -0.01 7.73 6.97
C ARG A 116 -0.14 7.35 5.50
N SER A 117 0.28 6.15 5.10
CA SER A 117 0.17 5.71 3.70
C SER A 117 -1.28 5.70 3.21
N LEU A 118 -2.19 5.14 4.00
CA LEU A 118 -3.62 5.09 3.67
C LEU A 118 -4.20 6.50 3.59
N LYS A 119 -3.89 7.33 4.59
CA LYS A 119 -4.36 8.72 4.61
C LYS A 119 -3.80 9.55 3.45
N ARG A 120 -2.52 9.37 3.09
CA ARG A 120 -1.89 10.11 1.98
C ARG A 120 -2.54 9.83 0.63
N ILE A 121 -3.05 8.62 0.41
CA ILE A 121 -3.81 8.30 -0.80
C ILE A 121 -5.07 9.16 -0.86
N GLU A 122 -5.87 9.20 0.21
CA GLU A 122 -7.08 10.01 0.29
C GLU A 122 -6.76 11.52 0.18
N ASP A 123 -5.81 12.01 0.98
CA ASP A 123 -5.43 13.44 1.01
C ASP A 123 -4.91 13.92 -0.37
N SER A 124 -4.28 13.05 -1.16
CA SER A 124 -3.73 13.42 -2.46
C SER A 124 -4.80 13.77 -3.50
N THR A 125 -6.02 13.31 -3.29
CA THR A 125 -7.15 13.51 -4.22
C THR A 125 -7.98 14.76 -3.90
N LEU A 126 -7.73 15.41 -2.76
CA LEU A 126 -8.47 16.60 -2.34
C LEU A 126 -8.39 17.73 -3.37
N GLY A 127 -9.55 18.21 -3.81
CA GLY A 127 -9.67 19.24 -4.84
C GLY A 127 -9.50 18.73 -6.26
N HIS A 128 -9.41 17.42 -6.50
CA HIS A 128 -9.37 16.77 -7.80
C HIS A 128 -10.66 16.01 -8.10
N ASP A 129 -10.91 15.69 -9.36
CA ASP A 129 -12.13 14.98 -9.80
C ASP A 129 -12.29 13.60 -9.14
N SER A 130 -11.19 13.00 -8.70
CA SER A 130 -11.15 11.70 -8.02
C SER A 130 -11.46 11.75 -6.52
N GLU A 131 -11.66 12.93 -5.91
CA GLU A 131 -11.89 13.08 -4.47
C GLU A 131 -13.09 12.24 -3.97
N GLU A 132 -14.20 12.21 -4.74
CA GLU A 132 -15.38 11.43 -4.38
C GLU A 132 -15.12 9.92 -4.37
N ASP A 133 -14.22 9.42 -5.24
CA ASP A 133 -13.88 8.00 -5.37
C ASP A 133 -12.97 7.50 -4.25
N PHE A 134 -12.13 8.38 -3.70
CA PHE A 134 -11.11 8.03 -2.71
C PHE A 134 -11.43 8.49 -1.29
N GLY A 135 -12.38 9.41 -1.12
CA GLY A 135 -12.75 9.93 0.19
C GLY A 135 -13.33 8.84 1.10
N GLY A 136 -12.69 8.58 2.23
CA GLY A 136 -13.10 7.55 3.19
C GLY A 136 -12.87 6.11 2.76
N LEU A 137 -12.08 5.88 1.71
CA LEU A 137 -11.79 4.56 1.13
C LEU A 137 -11.26 3.56 2.16
N PHE A 138 -10.48 4.04 3.11
CA PHE A 138 -9.84 3.23 4.16
C PHE A 138 -10.45 3.45 5.55
N SER A 139 -11.62 4.10 5.64
CA SER A 139 -12.28 4.42 6.91
C SER A 139 -12.60 3.20 7.79
N ASP A 140 -12.84 2.05 7.16
CA ASP A 140 -13.16 0.79 7.85
C ASP A 140 -11.92 0.05 8.38
N ILE A 141 -10.70 0.55 8.08
CA ILE A 141 -9.45 -0.05 8.54
C ILE A 141 -9.00 0.60 9.85
N ASP A 142 -9.32 -0.02 10.97
CA ASP A 142 -8.84 0.40 12.30
C ASP A 142 -7.49 -0.26 12.65
N LEU A 143 -6.39 0.43 12.31
CA LEU A 143 -5.02 -0.02 12.63
C LEU A 143 -4.66 0.13 14.11
N ALA A 144 -5.39 0.95 14.86
CA ALA A 144 -5.20 1.12 16.30
C ALA A 144 -5.86 -0.02 17.10
N SER A 145 -6.74 -0.79 16.46
CA SER A 145 -7.50 -1.84 17.12
C SER A 145 -6.60 -2.83 17.87
N PRO A 146 -6.84 -3.09 19.16
CA PRO A 146 -6.16 -4.14 19.90
C PRO A 146 -6.44 -5.55 19.36
N LYS A 147 -7.44 -5.69 18.50
CA LYS A 147 -7.78 -6.93 17.79
C LYS A 147 -6.69 -7.40 16.81
N LEU A 148 -5.85 -6.46 16.32
CA LEU A 148 -4.72 -6.76 15.42
C LEU A 148 -3.52 -7.39 16.14
N GLY A 149 -3.54 -7.45 17.46
CA GLY A 149 -2.45 -7.95 18.29
C GLY A 149 -1.91 -6.89 19.24
N LYS A 150 -1.10 -7.34 20.21
CA LYS A 150 -0.56 -6.47 21.26
C LYS A 150 0.85 -5.97 20.96
N THR A 151 1.57 -6.66 20.06
CA THR A 151 2.95 -6.34 19.71
C THR A 151 3.03 -5.82 18.27
N ALA A 152 4.14 -5.15 17.94
CA ALA A 152 4.42 -4.72 16.56
C ALA A 152 4.51 -5.91 15.60
N ASP A 153 5.08 -7.05 16.06
CA ASP A 153 5.20 -8.27 15.26
C ASP A 153 3.82 -8.88 14.93
N ASP A 154 2.89 -8.91 15.90
CA ASP A 154 1.53 -9.40 15.70
C ASP A 154 0.81 -8.56 14.63
N LYS A 155 0.93 -7.23 14.71
CA LYS A 155 0.27 -6.28 13.81
C LYS A 155 0.92 -6.23 12.43
N ASN A 156 2.22 -6.51 12.32
CA ASN A 156 2.93 -6.58 11.04
C ASN A 156 2.60 -7.86 10.25
N THR A 157 2.21 -8.92 10.93
CA THR A 157 1.94 -10.24 10.34
C THR A 157 0.91 -10.19 9.21
N PRO A 158 -0.28 -9.57 9.37
CA PRO A 158 -1.28 -9.51 8.29
C PRO A 158 -0.75 -8.85 7.01
N VAL A 159 0.02 -7.77 7.13
CA VAL A 159 0.62 -7.05 5.98
C VAL A 159 1.66 -7.92 5.28
N SER A 160 2.51 -8.61 6.03
CA SER A 160 3.50 -9.56 5.48
C SER A 160 2.84 -10.69 4.69
N TYR A 161 1.74 -11.26 5.19
CA TYR A 161 1.00 -12.31 4.49
C TYR A 161 0.35 -11.79 3.21
N THR A 162 -0.20 -10.59 3.20
CA THR A 162 -0.77 -9.97 1.99
C THR A 162 0.29 -9.83 0.90
N HIS A 163 1.54 -9.51 1.26
CA HIS A 163 2.64 -9.45 0.31
C HIS A 163 3.00 -10.82 -0.29
N LEU A 164 3.00 -11.88 0.52
CA LEU A 164 3.40 -13.23 0.09
C LEU A 164 2.32 -13.94 -0.74
N THR A 165 1.06 -13.60 -0.54
CA THR A 165 -0.08 -14.34 -1.09
C THR A 165 -0.67 -13.74 -2.36
N LEU A 166 -0.46 -12.44 -2.60
CA LEU A 166 -1.02 -11.78 -3.77
C LEU A 166 0.00 -11.80 -4.92
N PRO A 167 -0.44 -12.16 -6.14
CA PRO A 167 0.43 -12.04 -7.31
C PRO A 167 0.85 -10.58 -7.50
N THR A 168 2.12 -10.38 -7.81
CA THR A 168 2.59 -9.10 -8.34
C THR A 168 1.93 -8.89 -9.69
N THR A 169 1.36 -7.73 -9.93
CA THR A 169 0.92 -7.33 -11.26
C THR A 169 2.11 -7.28 -12.21
N PRO A 170 2.01 -7.91 -13.39
CA PRO A 170 3.08 -7.87 -14.38
C PRO A 170 3.30 -6.46 -14.92
#